data_f17f8731bfeb5a0bdb268271c6a4d4af
#
_entry.id   f17f8731bfeb5a0bdb268271c6a4d4af
#
_cell.length_a   1.000
_cell.length_b   1.000
_cell.length_c   1.000
_cell.angle_alpha   90.00
_cell.angle_beta   90.00
_cell.angle_gamma   90.00
#
_symmetry.space_group_name_H-M   'P 1'
#
loop_
_entity.id
_entity.type
_entity.pdbx_description
1 polymer ?
#
loop_
_entity_poly.entity_id
_entity_poly.type
_entity_poly.pdbx_seq_one_letter_code
_entity_poly.pdbx_strand_id
1 'polypeptide(L)'
;MTTADRPSDPSRPARPLRRDARRNRDAIIAAARQVFCDHGLEAPLEEIARRAGVGIGTLYRRFPSRVELLDAVLADTVQAHVEVAEQALAIGDPWDGFAFYLEDTCRLQAADRGLGDAMGMRFSRAAAVEAVKNRLFELVAQVVDRAQHSGQLRADLTLEDLAFVSWANTRILPAVRAAGAPDAWRRHLALLLDGFRAERAHPLPHPPLSPRQVHRAMVTLGRRSAGDAH
;
A
#
# COMPACT_ATOMS: atom_id res chain seq x y z
N MET A 1 30.21 -33.87 53.05
CA MET A 1 30.77 -32.81 52.19
C MET A 1 29.72 -32.53 51.11
N THR A 2 28.99 -31.45 51.30
CA THR A 2 27.81 -31.08 50.55
C THR A 2 28.24 -30.20 49.37
N THR A 3 28.03 -30.65 48.16
CA THR A 3 28.24 -29.85 46.93
C THR A 3 27.02 -28.98 46.69
N ALA A 4 27.18 -27.67 46.84
CA ALA A 4 26.17 -26.67 46.62
C ALA A 4 25.86 -26.55 45.13
N ASP A 5 24.60 -26.73 44.79
CA ASP A 5 23.98 -26.45 43.52
C ASP A 5 23.94 -24.92 43.32
N ARG A 6 24.51 -24.42 42.20
CA ARG A 6 24.48 -23.01 41.83
C ARG A 6 23.21 -22.75 41.08
N PRO A 7 22.34 -21.83 41.49
CA PRO A 7 21.17 -21.47 40.71
C PRO A 7 21.60 -20.74 39.45
N SER A 8 21.07 -21.19 38.29
CA SER A 8 21.20 -20.54 37.00
C SER A 8 20.50 -19.18 37.00
N ASP A 9 21.27 -18.14 36.70
CA ASP A 9 20.84 -16.75 36.57
C ASP A 9 19.91 -16.57 35.36
N PRO A 10 18.64 -16.12 35.53
CA PRO A 10 17.69 -15.94 34.43
C PRO A 10 17.83 -14.58 33.67
N SER A 11 18.89 -13.81 33.89
CA SER A 11 19.03 -12.45 33.36
C SER A 11 19.91 -12.32 32.12
N ARG A 12 19.87 -13.27 31.16
CA ARG A 12 20.52 -13.09 29.86
C ARG A 12 19.50 -12.59 28.84
N PRO A 13 19.73 -11.42 28.22
CA PRO A 13 18.66 -10.73 27.50
C PRO A 13 18.28 -11.43 26.19
N ALA A 14 17.03 -11.86 26.07
CA ALA A 14 16.37 -12.31 24.83
C ALA A 14 16.16 -11.15 23.81
N ARG A 15 16.69 -9.96 24.11
CA ARG A 15 16.50 -8.72 23.33
C ARG A 15 17.29 -8.62 22.02
N PRO A 16 18.54 -9.08 21.85
CA PRO A 16 19.29 -8.97 20.61
C PRO A 16 18.69 -9.84 19.48
N LEU A 17 18.38 -11.11 19.76
CA LEU A 17 17.87 -12.07 18.76
C LEU A 17 16.52 -11.66 18.15
N ARG A 18 15.63 -11.06 18.93
CA ARG A 18 14.34 -10.57 18.43
C ARG A 18 14.52 -9.33 17.57
N ARG A 19 15.44 -8.44 17.90
CA ARG A 19 15.74 -7.23 17.11
C ARG A 19 16.38 -7.57 15.77
N ASP A 20 17.30 -8.53 15.76
CA ASP A 20 17.95 -9.01 14.53
C ASP A 20 16.97 -9.75 13.63
N ALA A 21 16.08 -10.55 14.24
CA ALA A 21 15.02 -11.25 13.53
C ALA A 21 14.03 -10.28 12.85
N ARG A 22 13.69 -9.16 13.50
CA ARG A 22 12.84 -8.12 12.94
C ARG A 22 13.57 -7.38 11.82
N ARG A 23 14.80 -6.94 12.03
CA ARG A 23 15.62 -6.29 10.99
C ARG A 23 15.76 -7.14 9.73
N ASN A 24 16.02 -8.45 9.90
CA ASN A 24 16.10 -9.37 8.74
C ASN A 24 14.76 -9.49 8.01
N ARG A 25 13.64 -9.53 8.73
CA ARG A 25 12.31 -9.55 8.12
C ARG A 25 12.07 -8.30 7.29
N ASP A 26 12.32 -7.13 7.86
CA ASP A 26 12.10 -5.84 7.21
C ASP A 26 13.04 -5.67 5.99
N ALA A 27 14.29 -6.12 6.10
CA ALA A 27 15.23 -6.14 4.97
C ALA A 27 14.77 -7.06 3.83
N ILE A 28 14.23 -8.25 4.14
CA ILE A 28 13.68 -9.17 3.14
C ILE A 28 12.47 -8.54 2.44
N ILE A 29 11.55 -7.91 3.17
CA ILE A 29 10.36 -7.26 2.59
C ILE A 29 10.78 -6.11 1.67
N ALA A 30 11.70 -5.24 2.11
CA ALA A 30 12.19 -4.13 1.31
C ALA A 30 12.90 -4.61 0.02
N ALA A 31 13.73 -5.65 0.12
CA ALA A 31 14.38 -6.26 -1.04
C ALA A 31 13.36 -6.92 -1.99
N ALA A 32 12.38 -7.64 -1.44
CA ALA A 32 11.32 -8.28 -2.21
C ALA A 32 10.49 -7.25 -2.98
N ARG A 33 10.11 -6.13 -2.37
CA ARG A 33 9.42 -5.04 -3.04
C ARG A 33 10.20 -4.56 -4.26
N GLN A 34 11.51 -4.27 -4.12
CA GLN A 34 12.35 -3.81 -5.22
C GLN A 34 12.47 -4.84 -6.33
N VAL A 35 12.74 -6.10 -5.97
CA VAL A 35 12.89 -7.20 -6.94
C VAL A 35 11.59 -7.44 -7.70
N PHE A 36 10.45 -7.43 -7.02
CA PHE A 36 9.15 -7.59 -7.68
C PHE A 36 8.78 -6.40 -8.58
N CYS A 37 9.18 -5.18 -8.21
CA CYS A 37 9.04 -4.00 -9.08
C CYS A 37 9.90 -4.09 -10.35
N ASP A 38 11.13 -4.61 -10.23
CA ASP A 38 12.10 -4.66 -11.33
C ASP A 38 11.88 -5.87 -12.26
N HIS A 39 11.51 -7.03 -11.70
CA HIS A 39 11.52 -8.34 -12.37
C HIS A 39 10.17 -9.07 -12.34
N GLY A 40 9.12 -8.45 -11.77
CA GLY A 40 7.79 -9.05 -11.64
C GLY A 40 7.66 -10.03 -10.46
N LEU A 41 6.42 -10.46 -10.21
CA LEU A 41 6.06 -11.27 -9.03
C LEU A 41 6.65 -12.69 -9.03
N GLU A 42 7.11 -13.18 -10.18
CA GLU A 42 7.72 -14.51 -10.34
C GLU A 42 9.25 -14.49 -10.22
N ALA A 43 9.85 -13.34 -9.90
CA ALA A 43 11.29 -13.21 -9.71
C ALA A 43 11.86 -14.24 -8.72
N PRO A 44 13.10 -14.75 -8.92
CA PRO A 44 13.71 -15.76 -8.06
C PRO A 44 13.86 -15.27 -6.61
N LEU A 45 13.51 -16.11 -5.62
CA LEU A 45 13.67 -15.79 -4.19
C LEU A 45 15.13 -15.66 -3.78
N GLU A 46 16.04 -16.32 -4.50
CA GLU A 46 17.49 -16.24 -4.36
C GLU A 46 17.98 -14.79 -4.58
N GLU A 47 17.44 -14.10 -5.57
CA GLU A 47 17.76 -12.69 -5.85
C GLU A 47 17.31 -11.80 -4.69
N ILE A 48 16.12 -12.07 -4.13
CA ILE A 48 15.61 -11.35 -2.96
C ILE A 48 16.52 -11.58 -1.76
N ALA A 49 16.90 -12.83 -1.48
CA ALA A 49 17.79 -13.15 -0.36
C ALA A 49 19.16 -12.46 -0.51
N ARG A 50 19.72 -12.46 -1.71
CA ARG A 50 20.99 -11.80 -2.06
C ARG A 50 20.88 -10.28 -1.82
N ARG A 51 19.81 -9.64 -2.31
CA ARG A 51 19.59 -8.19 -2.17
C ARG A 51 19.32 -7.78 -0.72
N ALA A 52 18.67 -8.64 0.06
CA ALA A 52 18.43 -8.45 1.50
C ALA A 52 19.67 -8.69 2.37
N GLY A 53 20.76 -9.22 1.81
CA GLY A 53 21.97 -9.58 2.57
C GLY A 53 21.78 -10.77 3.52
N VAL A 54 20.85 -11.68 3.21
CA VAL A 54 20.56 -12.88 4.02
C VAL A 54 20.76 -14.17 3.21
N GLY A 55 21.05 -15.27 3.89
CA GLY A 55 21.06 -16.59 3.25
C GLY A 55 19.65 -17.04 2.89
N ILE A 56 19.52 -17.80 1.77
CA ILE A 56 18.22 -18.33 1.29
C ILE A 56 17.48 -19.15 2.37
N GLY A 57 18.20 -19.90 3.19
CA GLY A 57 17.63 -20.64 4.33
C GLY A 57 17.02 -19.71 5.40
N THR A 58 17.54 -18.49 5.56
CA THR A 58 16.98 -17.48 6.45
C THR A 58 15.68 -16.91 5.88
N LEU A 59 15.62 -16.70 4.56
CA LEU A 59 14.42 -16.26 3.86
C LEU A 59 13.31 -17.31 4.03
N TYR A 60 13.56 -18.58 3.71
CA TYR A 60 12.54 -19.64 3.82
C TYR A 60 12.10 -19.90 5.26
N ARG A 61 12.98 -19.75 6.25
CA ARG A 61 12.60 -19.84 7.65
C ARG A 61 11.66 -18.71 8.07
N ARG A 62 11.76 -17.54 7.44
CA ARG A 62 10.94 -16.37 7.75
C ARG A 62 9.65 -16.31 6.91
N PHE A 63 9.74 -16.73 5.68
CA PHE A 63 8.64 -16.79 4.69
C PHE A 63 8.66 -18.17 4.03
N PRO A 64 7.97 -19.16 4.59
CA PRO A 64 7.93 -20.53 4.11
C PRO A 64 7.50 -20.68 2.65
N SER A 65 6.74 -19.73 2.14
CA SER A 65 6.27 -19.70 0.75
C SER A 65 6.40 -18.33 0.10
N ARG A 66 6.43 -18.30 -1.24
CA ARG A 66 6.34 -17.07 -2.02
C ARG A 66 5.07 -16.28 -1.69
N VAL A 67 3.95 -16.98 -1.47
CA VAL A 67 2.66 -16.35 -1.14
C VAL A 67 2.75 -15.58 0.16
N GLU A 68 3.34 -16.15 1.21
CA GLU A 68 3.53 -15.47 2.49
C GLU A 68 4.45 -14.24 2.38
N LEU A 69 5.49 -14.31 1.53
CA LEU A 69 6.33 -13.15 1.25
C LEU A 69 5.54 -12.06 0.49
N LEU A 70 4.75 -12.43 -0.51
CA LEU A 70 3.88 -11.50 -1.24
C LEU A 70 2.86 -10.85 -0.31
N ASP A 71 2.22 -11.62 0.58
CA ASP A 71 1.28 -11.09 1.57
C ASP A 71 1.97 -10.10 2.52
N ALA A 72 3.19 -10.39 2.95
CA ALA A 72 3.96 -9.48 3.81
C ALA A 72 4.34 -8.18 3.09
N VAL A 73 4.75 -8.25 1.82
CA VAL A 73 5.05 -7.06 1.00
C VAL A 73 3.78 -6.24 0.76
N LEU A 74 2.65 -6.90 0.50
CA LEU A 74 1.36 -6.22 0.33
C LEU A 74 0.92 -5.51 1.62
N ALA A 75 1.02 -6.18 2.77
CA ALA A 75 0.70 -5.59 4.07
C ALA A 75 1.55 -4.35 4.36
N ASP A 76 2.85 -4.41 4.04
CA ASP A 76 3.79 -3.29 4.21
C ASP A 76 3.48 -2.14 3.24
N THR A 77 3.09 -2.44 2.00
CA THR A 77 2.64 -1.43 1.04
C THR A 77 1.36 -0.73 1.52
N VAL A 78 0.37 -1.49 1.99
CA VAL A 78 -0.87 -0.91 2.54
C VAL A 78 -0.59 -0.12 3.82
N GLN A 79 0.34 -0.58 4.66
CA GLN A 79 0.76 0.14 5.86
C GLN A 79 1.34 1.53 5.55
N ALA A 80 2.10 1.68 4.46
CA ALA A 80 2.58 3.00 4.02
C ALA A 80 1.41 3.96 3.68
N HIS A 81 0.32 3.46 3.09
CA HIS A 81 -0.89 4.29 2.86
C HIS A 81 -1.64 4.60 4.16
N VAL A 82 -1.62 3.70 5.16
CA VAL A 82 -2.15 3.98 6.51
C VAL A 82 -1.41 5.17 7.14
N GLU A 83 -0.08 5.17 7.07
CA GLU A 83 0.75 6.26 7.60
C GLU A 83 0.47 7.59 6.91
N VAL A 84 0.25 7.59 5.59
CA VAL A 84 -0.17 8.79 4.85
C VAL A 84 -1.54 9.29 5.31
N ALA A 85 -2.51 8.40 5.53
CA ALA A 85 -3.83 8.78 6.01
C ALA A 85 -3.80 9.34 7.46
N GLU A 86 -2.97 8.76 8.33
CA GLU A 86 -2.74 9.28 9.68
C GLU A 86 -2.09 10.67 9.66
N GLN A 87 -1.11 10.91 8.79
CA GLN A 87 -0.50 12.22 8.58
C GLN A 87 -1.52 13.24 8.04
N ALA A 88 -2.37 12.85 7.09
CA ALA A 88 -3.43 13.68 6.55
C ALA A 88 -4.42 14.14 7.63
N LEU A 89 -4.78 13.26 8.55
CA LEU A 89 -5.66 13.59 9.68
C LEU A 89 -4.99 14.53 10.70
N ALA A 90 -3.67 14.55 10.77
CA ALA A 90 -2.91 15.45 11.64
C ALA A 90 -2.79 16.88 11.08
N ILE A 91 -3.05 17.09 9.78
CA ILE A 91 -3.05 18.42 9.15
C ILE A 91 -4.26 19.22 9.65
N GLY A 92 -4.04 20.46 10.07
CA GLY A 92 -5.09 21.31 10.69
C GLY A 92 -6.25 21.62 9.76
N ASP A 93 -5.97 22.07 8.53
CA ASP A 93 -7.01 22.32 7.52
C ASP A 93 -7.52 21.02 6.90
N PRO A 94 -8.85 20.79 6.87
CA PRO A 94 -9.44 19.55 6.36
C PRO A 94 -9.20 19.31 4.86
N TRP A 95 -9.24 20.38 4.05
CA TRP A 95 -8.97 20.27 2.63
C TRP A 95 -7.50 19.96 2.35
N ASP A 96 -6.59 20.66 3.03
CA ASP A 96 -5.16 20.39 2.88
C ASP A 96 -4.82 18.97 3.29
N GLY A 97 -5.46 18.43 4.33
CA GLY A 97 -5.36 17.03 4.72
C GLY A 97 -5.84 16.07 3.62
N PHE A 98 -6.99 16.33 3.02
CA PHE A 98 -7.53 15.53 1.91
C PHE A 98 -6.63 15.60 0.67
N ALA A 99 -6.17 16.79 0.27
CA ALA A 99 -5.28 16.97 -0.86
C ALA A 99 -3.93 16.27 -0.64
N PHE A 100 -3.35 16.41 0.56
CA PHE A 100 -2.13 15.71 0.97
C PHE A 100 -2.29 14.18 0.85
N TYR A 101 -3.41 13.63 1.36
CA TYR A 101 -3.66 12.19 1.27
C TYR A 101 -3.62 11.70 -0.18
N LEU A 102 -4.30 12.39 -1.09
CA LEU A 102 -4.33 12.00 -2.51
C LEU A 102 -2.96 12.17 -3.17
N GLU A 103 -2.27 13.29 -2.90
CA GLU A 103 -0.97 13.55 -3.49
C GLU A 103 0.08 12.52 -3.04
N ASP A 104 0.16 12.23 -1.75
CA ASP A 104 1.12 11.27 -1.21
C ASP A 104 0.79 9.83 -1.59
N THR A 105 -0.50 9.47 -1.68
CA THR A 105 -0.93 8.19 -2.24
C THR A 105 -0.48 8.04 -3.70
N CYS A 106 -0.70 9.03 -4.55
CA CYS A 106 -0.23 9.00 -5.94
C CYS A 106 1.31 8.97 -6.03
N ARG A 107 2.01 9.66 -5.14
CA ARG A 107 3.47 9.64 -5.05
C ARG A 107 4.00 8.25 -4.67
N LEU A 108 3.38 7.57 -3.70
CA LEU A 108 3.73 6.20 -3.32
C LEU A 108 3.53 5.24 -4.51
N GLN A 109 2.40 5.34 -5.21
CA GLN A 109 2.12 4.53 -6.40
C GLN A 109 3.16 4.78 -7.51
N ALA A 110 3.55 6.04 -7.72
CA ALA A 110 4.58 6.39 -8.68
C ALA A 110 5.95 5.80 -8.32
N ALA A 111 6.30 5.75 -7.04
CA ALA A 111 7.55 5.14 -6.56
C ALA A 111 7.52 3.61 -6.67
N ASP A 112 6.37 3.00 -6.40
CA ASP A 112 6.17 1.55 -6.31
C ASP A 112 5.95 0.87 -7.70
N ARG A 113 6.02 1.63 -8.79
CA ARG A 113 5.85 1.17 -10.18
C ARG A 113 4.60 0.30 -10.43
N GLY A 114 3.55 0.51 -9.63
CA GLY A 114 2.30 -0.24 -9.72
C GLY A 114 2.33 -1.63 -9.06
N LEU A 115 3.38 -1.95 -8.29
CA LEU A 115 3.48 -3.22 -7.58
C LEU A 115 2.31 -3.42 -6.61
N GLY A 116 1.95 -2.39 -5.86
CA GLY A 116 0.84 -2.43 -4.89
C GLY A 116 -0.48 -2.83 -5.55
N ASP A 117 -0.74 -2.34 -6.75
CA ASP A 117 -1.95 -2.70 -7.51
C ASP A 117 -1.87 -4.11 -8.09
N ALA A 118 -0.73 -4.49 -8.68
CA ALA A 118 -0.54 -5.86 -9.18
C ALA A 118 -0.69 -6.90 -8.06
N MET A 119 -0.28 -6.56 -6.85
CA MET A 119 -0.43 -7.41 -5.67
C MET A 119 -1.83 -7.32 -5.05
N GLY A 120 -2.43 -6.13 -5.00
CA GLY A 120 -3.78 -5.91 -4.50
C GLY A 120 -4.85 -6.60 -5.35
N MET A 121 -4.57 -6.79 -6.64
CA MET A 121 -5.39 -7.55 -7.58
C MET A 121 -5.26 -9.08 -7.39
N ARG A 122 -4.17 -9.57 -6.78
CA ARG A 122 -4.08 -10.94 -6.25
C ARG A 122 -4.74 -10.93 -4.88
N PHE A 123 -5.94 -11.42 -4.78
CA PHE A 123 -6.72 -11.48 -3.54
C PHE A 123 -5.93 -12.19 -2.44
N SER A 124 -5.18 -11.44 -1.63
CA SER A 124 -4.71 -11.96 -0.37
C SER A 124 -5.91 -12.15 0.56
N ARG A 125 -6.07 -13.34 1.09
CA ARG A 125 -7.02 -13.64 2.18
C ARG A 125 -6.30 -13.71 3.53
N ALA A 126 -5.04 -13.29 3.60
CA ALA A 126 -4.31 -13.28 4.85
C ALA A 126 -4.97 -12.28 5.81
N ALA A 127 -5.35 -12.74 6.99
CA ALA A 127 -6.03 -11.93 8.00
C ALA A 127 -5.25 -10.64 8.35
N ALA A 128 -3.91 -10.71 8.32
CA ALA A 128 -3.05 -9.58 8.56
C ALA A 128 -3.19 -8.50 7.48
N VAL A 129 -3.29 -8.88 6.20
CA VAL A 129 -3.49 -7.94 5.08
C VAL A 129 -4.87 -7.30 5.17
N GLU A 130 -5.90 -8.09 5.44
CA GLU A 130 -7.27 -7.59 5.59
C GLU A 130 -7.41 -6.62 6.78
N ALA A 131 -6.74 -6.89 7.88
CA ALA A 131 -6.75 -5.98 9.04
C ALA A 131 -6.16 -4.59 8.69
N VAL A 132 -5.03 -4.56 7.96
CA VAL A 132 -4.41 -3.30 7.54
C VAL A 132 -5.27 -2.56 6.50
N LYS A 133 -5.89 -3.28 5.55
CA LYS A 133 -6.84 -2.71 4.59
C LYS A 133 -8.05 -2.09 5.27
N ASN A 134 -8.65 -2.78 6.25
CA ASN A 134 -9.77 -2.25 7.00
C ASN A 134 -9.39 -0.98 7.76
N ARG A 135 -8.20 -0.98 8.41
CA ARG A 135 -7.67 0.22 9.06
C ARG A 135 -7.49 1.39 8.08
N LEU A 136 -6.92 1.13 6.91
CA LEU A 136 -6.78 2.16 5.87
C LEU A 136 -8.14 2.71 5.46
N PHE A 137 -9.12 1.84 5.20
CA PHE A 137 -10.47 2.25 4.81
C PHE A 137 -11.11 3.18 5.85
N GLU A 138 -11.02 2.82 7.14
CA GLU A 138 -11.54 3.65 8.24
C GLU A 138 -10.87 5.03 8.31
N LEU A 139 -9.55 5.11 8.11
CA LEU A 139 -8.83 6.38 8.13
C LEU A 139 -9.17 7.25 6.92
N VAL A 140 -9.26 6.66 5.73
CA VAL A 140 -9.64 7.40 4.52
C VAL A 140 -11.07 7.92 4.61
N ALA A 141 -11.99 7.15 5.18
CA ALA A 141 -13.33 7.62 5.48
C ALA A 141 -13.31 8.86 6.38
N GLN A 142 -12.50 8.85 7.45
CA GLN A 142 -12.35 10.01 8.32
C GLN A 142 -11.75 11.24 7.61
N VAL A 143 -10.78 11.05 6.71
CA VAL A 143 -10.19 12.15 5.91
C VAL A 143 -11.27 12.78 5.02
N VAL A 144 -12.06 11.96 4.32
CA VAL A 144 -13.15 12.43 3.45
C VAL A 144 -14.24 13.12 4.26
N ASP A 145 -14.75 12.46 5.30
CA ASP A 145 -15.81 13.01 6.17
C ASP A 145 -15.43 14.37 6.75
N ARG A 146 -14.19 14.51 7.23
CA ARG A 146 -13.68 15.75 7.78
C ARG A 146 -13.67 16.89 6.75
N ALA A 147 -13.24 16.61 5.51
CA ALA A 147 -13.22 17.58 4.44
C ALA A 147 -14.62 17.93 3.93
N GLN A 148 -15.56 16.97 3.92
CA GLN A 148 -16.97 17.23 3.59
C GLN A 148 -17.68 18.05 4.67
N HIS A 149 -17.48 17.71 5.95
CA HIS A 149 -18.07 18.47 7.08
C HIS A 149 -17.55 19.93 7.17
N SER A 150 -16.34 20.19 6.69
CA SER A 150 -15.83 21.59 6.60
C SER A 150 -16.47 22.40 5.46
N GLY A 151 -17.24 21.73 4.59
CA GLY A 151 -17.83 22.37 3.40
C GLY A 151 -16.85 22.66 2.27
N GLN A 152 -15.62 22.15 2.34
CA GLN A 152 -14.58 22.40 1.32
C GLN A 152 -14.58 21.31 0.24
N LEU A 153 -14.94 20.07 0.59
CA LEU A 153 -15.06 18.93 -0.31
C LEU A 153 -16.52 18.71 -0.69
N ARG A 154 -16.80 18.42 -1.96
CA ARG A 154 -18.15 18.14 -2.45
C ARG A 154 -18.79 16.98 -1.68
N ALA A 155 -20.05 17.13 -1.30
CA ALA A 155 -20.75 16.19 -0.42
C ALA A 155 -21.14 14.86 -1.09
N ASP A 156 -21.14 14.80 -2.42
CA ASP A 156 -21.48 13.62 -3.21
C ASP A 156 -20.27 12.75 -3.61
N LEU A 157 -19.04 13.13 -3.19
CA LEU A 157 -17.84 12.31 -3.38
C LEU A 157 -17.89 11.10 -2.44
N THR A 158 -17.63 9.92 -2.96
CA THR A 158 -17.57 8.66 -2.20
C THR A 158 -16.18 8.05 -2.19
N LEU A 159 -15.94 7.09 -1.31
CA LEU A 159 -14.67 6.34 -1.27
C LEU A 159 -14.48 5.51 -2.54
N GLU A 160 -15.57 5.08 -3.17
CA GLU A 160 -15.57 4.36 -4.44
C GLU A 160 -15.06 5.23 -5.59
N ASP A 161 -15.35 6.53 -5.57
CA ASP A 161 -14.81 7.47 -6.55
C ASP A 161 -13.28 7.62 -6.41
N LEU A 162 -12.76 7.62 -5.18
CA LEU A 162 -11.32 7.65 -4.93
C LEU A 162 -10.59 6.41 -5.47
N ALA A 163 -11.26 5.25 -5.55
CA ALA A 163 -10.70 4.08 -6.19
C ALA A 163 -10.37 4.32 -7.67
N PHE A 164 -11.21 5.11 -8.39
CA PHE A 164 -10.90 5.48 -9.79
C PHE A 164 -9.68 6.37 -9.91
N VAL A 165 -9.49 7.31 -8.99
CA VAL A 165 -8.29 8.16 -8.96
C VAL A 165 -7.04 7.28 -8.86
N SER A 166 -7.05 6.34 -7.93
CA SER A 166 -5.97 5.40 -7.71
C SER A 166 -5.71 4.52 -8.95
N TRP A 167 -6.74 3.89 -9.49
CA TRP A 167 -6.61 3.00 -10.65
C TRP A 167 -6.15 3.73 -11.92
N ALA A 168 -6.72 4.92 -12.19
CA ALA A 168 -6.31 5.73 -13.34
C ALA A 168 -4.83 6.11 -13.23
N ASN A 169 -4.41 6.57 -12.05
CA ASN A 169 -3.03 6.94 -11.80
C ASN A 169 -2.09 5.75 -12.08
N THR A 170 -2.34 4.60 -11.47
CA THR A 170 -1.48 3.41 -11.60
C THR A 170 -1.41 2.89 -13.03
N ARG A 171 -2.52 2.93 -13.78
CA ARG A 171 -2.55 2.48 -15.18
C ARG A 171 -1.81 3.41 -16.14
N ILE A 172 -1.82 4.70 -15.87
CA ILE A 172 -1.18 5.70 -16.73
C ILE A 172 0.32 5.83 -16.43
N LEU A 173 0.75 5.65 -15.18
CA LEU A 173 2.12 5.85 -14.74
C LEU A 173 3.20 5.15 -15.60
N PRO A 174 3.08 3.86 -15.97
CA PRO A 174 4.08 3.20 -16.81
C PRO A 174 4.22 3.86 -18.19
N ALA A 175 3.08 4.22 -18.82
CA ALA A 175 3.06 4.81 -20.15
C ALA A 175 3.66 6.23 -20.16
N VAL A 176 3.28 7.10 -19.21
CA VAL A 176 3.83 8.46 -19.15
C VAL A 176 5.29 8.48 -18.76
N ARG A 177 5.74 7.53 -17.94
CA ARG A 177 7.16 7.36 -17.61
C ARG A 177 7.97 6.95 -18.87
N ALA A 178 7.47 5.98 -19.63
CA ALA A 178 8.10 5.58 -20.89
C ALA A 178 8.15 6.73 -21.92
N ALA A 179 7.18 7.64 -21.88
CA ALA A 179 7.15 8.87 -22.69
C ALA A 179 8.03 10.01 -22.13
N GLY A 180 8.81 9.78 -21.08
CA GLY A 180 9.70 10.79 -20.48
C GLY A 180 8.99 11.82 -19.59
N ALA A 181 7.74 11.57 -19.17
CA ALA A 181 6.93 12.48 -18.34
C ALA A 181 6.52 11.82 -17.00
N PRO A 182 7.48 11.43 -16.12
CA PRO A 182 7.18 10.66 -14.90
C PRO A 182 6.28 11.40 -13.90
N ASP A 183 6.22 12.74 -13.97
CA ASP A 183 5.45 13.60 -13.07
C ASP A 183 4.10 14.07 -13.65
N ALA A 184 3.68 13.56 -14.82
CA ALA A 184 2.43 13.95 -15.46
C ALA A 184 1.19 13.71 -14.56
N TRP A 185 1.24 12.75 -13.66
CA TRP A 185 0.18 12.46 -12.69
C TRP A 185 -0.13 13.66 -11.78
N ARG A 186 0.85 14.51 -11.46
CA ARG A 186 0.66 15.71 -10.62
C ARG A 186 -0.32 16.68 -11.24
N ARG A 187 -0.19 16.92 -12.57
CA ARG A 187 -1.13 17.76 -13.28
C ARG A 187 -2.52 17.15 -13.34
N HIS A 188 -2.60 15.84 -13.58
CA HIS A 188 -3.89 15.14 -13.59
C HIS A 188 -4.57 15.23 -12.23
N LEU A 189 -3.85 14.95 -11.16
CA LEU A 189 -4.36 15.07 -9.79
C LEU A 189 -4.82 16.49 -9.47
N ALA A 190 -4.05 17.52 -9.86
CA ALA A 190 -4.43 18.91 -9.64
C ALA A 190 -5.78 19.26 -10.30
N LEU A 191 -6.04 18.77 -11.52
CA LEU A 191 -7.33 18.93 -12.20
C LEU A 191 -8.47 18.22 -11.46
N LEU A 192 -8.22 17.03 -10.90
CA LEU A 192 -9.20 16.31 -10.09
C LEU A 192 -9.50 17.04 -8.78
N LEU A 193 -8.48 17.50 -8.08
CA LEU A 193 -8.63 18.27 -6.84
C LEU A 193 -9.46 19.53 -7.07
N ASP A 194 -9.25 20.25 -8.18
CA ASP A 194 -10.08 21.39 -8.56
C ASP A 194 -11.55 20.99 -8.74
N GLY A 195 -11.81 19.84 -9.37
CA GLY A 195 -13.15 19.29 -9.56
C GLY A 195 -13.82 18.77 -8.27
N PHE A 196 -13.04 18.48 -7.24
CA PHE A 196 -13.54 18.00 -5.95
C PHE A 196 -13.95 19.12 -4.99
N ARG A 197 -13.61 20.38 -5.28
CA ARG A 197 -14.02 21.52 -4.48
C ARG A 197 -15.53 21.68 -4.43
N ALA A 198 -16.07 21.88 -3.22
CA ALA A 198 -17.53 22.06 -3.01
C ALA A 198 -18.08 23.31 -3.70
N GLU A 199 -17.31 24.40 -3.72
CA GLU A 199 -17.71 25.68 -4.33
C GLU A 199 -18.00 25.63 -5.83
N ARG A 200 -17.47 24.60 -6.53
CA ARG A 200 -17.64 24.34 -7.96
C ARG A 200 -18.45 23.09 -8.26
N ALA A 201 -19.02 22.47 -7.22
CA ALA A 201 -19.74 21.22 -7.37
C ALA A 201 -21.09 21.43 -8.06
N HIS A 202 -21.34 20.66 -9.12
CA HIS A 202 -22.64 20.50 -9.74
C HIS A 202 -23.11 19.06 -9.54
N PRO A 203 -24.43 18.79 -9.52
CA PRO A 203 -24.95 17.43 -9.43
C PRO A 203 -24.35 16.54 -10.51
N LEU A 204 -23.84 15.37 -10.12
CA LEU A 204 -23.29 14.42 -11.08
C LEU A 204 -24.43 13.67 -11.79
N PRO A 205 -24.31 13.39 -13.10
CA PRO A 205 -25.39 12.79 -13.90
C PRO A 205 -25.61 11.30 -13.59
N HIS A 206 -24.67 10.67 -12.92
CA HIS A 206 -24.72 9.24 -12.58
C HIS A 206 -24.38 9.02 -11.11
N PRO A 207 -25.00 8.01 -10.46
CA PRO A 207 -24.64 7.64 -9.09
C PRO A 207 -23.26 7.01 -9.02
N PRO A 208 -22.60 7.03 -7.84
CA PRO A 208 -21.33 6.35 -7.63
C PRO A 208 -21.47 4.83 -7.77
N LEU A 209 -20.36 4.14 -8.00
CA LEU A 209 -20.36 2.68 -7.95
C LEU A 209 -20.65 2.20 -6.52
N SER A 210 -21.38 1.10 -6.41
CA SER A 210 -21.50 0.40 -5.13
C SER A 210 -20.19 -0.33 -4.78
N PRO A 211 -19.91 -0.61 -3.50
CA PRO A 211 -18.74 -1.38 -3.07
C PRO A 211 -18.61 -2.73 -3.78
N ARG A 212 -19.75 -3.41 -4.09
CA ARG A 212 -19.77 -4.66 -4.85
C ARG A 212 -19.34 -4.49 -6.31
N GLN A 213 -19.64 -3.35 -6.94
CA GLN A 213 -19.23 -3.06 -8.32
C GLN A 213 -17.74 -2.74 -8.37
N VAL A 214 -17.25 -1.95 -7.41
CA VAL A 214 -15.81 -1.66 -7.25
C VAL A 214 -15.03 -2.97 -7.06
N HIS A 215 -15.47 -3.84 -6.16
CA HIS A 215 -14.83 -5.14 -5.95
C HIS A 215 -14.79 -5.98 -7.23
N ARG A 216 -15.89 -6.07 -7.99
CA ARG A 216 -15.92 -6.82 -9.27
C ARG A 216 -15.00 -6.20 -10.33
N ALA A 217 -14.94 -4.88 -10.40
CA ALA A 217 -14.04 -4.18 -11.32
C ALA A 217 -12.57 -4.48 -10.99
N MET A 218 -12.18 -4.44 -9.71
CA MET A 218 -10.84 -4.81 -9.25
C MET A 218 -10.47 -6.25 -9.67
N VAL A 219 -11.36 -7.22 -9.44
CA VAL A 219 -11.15 -8.62 -9.88
C VAL A 219 -10.89 -8.71 -11.38
N THR A 220 -11.68 -7.98 -12.16
CA THR A 220 -11.56 -7.99 -13.63
C THR A 220 -10.24 -7.38 -14.10
N LEU A 221 -9.81 -6.28 -13.50
CA LEU A 221 -8.53 -5.64 -13.79
C LEU A 221 -7.35 -6.55 -13.48
N GLY A 222 -7.40 -7.26 -12.33
CA GLY A 222 -6.35 -8.20 -11.95
C GLY A 222 -6.18 -9.37 -12.90
N ARG A 223 -7.28 -9.91 -13.43
CA ARG A 223 -7.24 -11.01 -14.40
C ARG A 223 -6.61 -10.60 -15.73
N ARG A 224 -6.87 -9.38 -16.22
CA ARG A 224 -6.29 -8.86 -17.48
C ARG A 224 -4.77 -8.63 -17.36
N SER A 225 -4.30 -8.13 -16.24
CA SER A 225 -2.85 -7.94 -16.01
C SER A 225 -2.07 -9.25 -15.94
N ALA A 226 -2.70 -10.36 -15.59
CA ALA A 226 -2.09 -11.69 -15.59
C ALA A 226 -2.09 -12.35 -17.00
N GLY A 227 -2.99 -11.93 -17.89
CA GLY A 227 -3.10 -12.45 -19.26
C GLY A 227 -2.19 -11.75 -20.27
N ASP A 228 -1.82 -10.49 -20.02
CA ASP A 228 -0.97 -9.69 -20.92
C ASP A 228 0.54 -9.91 -20.69
N ALA A 229 0.90 -10.83 -19.77
CA ALA A 229 2.30 -11.16 -19.43
C ALA A 229 2.82 -12.45 -20.11
N HIS A 230 2.13 -12.92 -21.19
CA HIS A 230 2.56 -14.09 -21.99
C HIS A 230 2.79 -13.73 -23.44
#